data_b4bbacb8f38e4b230f15be471a73cd2b
#
_entry.id   b4bbacb8f38e4b230f15be471a73cd2b
#
_cell.length_a   1.000
_cell.length_b   1.000
_cell.length_c   1.000
_cell.angle_alpha   90.00
_cell.angle_beta   90.00
_cell.angle_gamma   90.00
#
_symmetry.space_group_name_H-M   'P 1'
#
loop_
_entity.id
_entity.type
_entity.pdbx_description
1 polymer ?
#
loop_
_entity_poly.entity_id
_entity_poly.type
_entity_poly.pdbx_seq_one_letter_code
_entity_poly.pdbx_strand_id
1 'polypeptide(L)'
;HEGTAADYEVVLELTKPLSDAMPVHFCLGNHDNRDNFRAAFKNLKGEAQPVQDKQVTVVEHRHVRILLLDSLFYVRQRGGLLGKVQREWLNAYLAGHADRPAVLMFHHTLGDGDNDLLDTELLFDLLAAHPRVKAVFHGHAHAWTRRERQGVSVIGLPTTAHIRDPKQPIGWVEAVFRKDGMDLTLRAFAGNREEDGKTYSHTWAPSA
;
A
#
# COMPACT_ATOMS: atom_id res chain seq x y z
N HIS A 1 -8.66 -10.18 -14.54
CA HIS A 1 -8.45 -8.72 -14.75
C HIS A 1 -9.65 -7.82 -14.38
N GLU A 2 -10.73 -8.37 -13.81
CA GLU A 2 -11.96 -7.62 -13.53
C GLU A 2 -12.46 -7.81 -12.10
N GLY A 3 -11.66 -8.46 -11.25
CA GLY A 3 -12.06 -8.77 -9.89
C GLY A 3 -13.27 -9.71 -9.84
N THR A 4 -13.35 -10.66 -10.77
CA THR A 4 -14.39 -11.69 -10.77
C THR A 4 -14.13 -12.70 -9.65
N ALA A 5 -15.13 -13.49 -9.27
CA ALA A 5 -14.94 -14.57 -8.31
C ALA A 5 -13.85 -15.56 -8.76
N ALA A 6 -13.80 -15.89 -10.05
CA ALA A 6 -12.78 -16.78 -10.61
C ALA A 6 -11.36 -16.19 -10.55
N ASP A 7 -11.20 -14.86 -10.71
CA ASP A 7 -9.90 -14.21 -10.53
C ASP A 7 -9.41 -14.39 -9.08
N TYR A 8 -10.29 -14.26 -8.10
CA TYR A 8 -9.92 -14.42 -6.68
C TYR A 8 -9.68 -15.87 -6.27
N GLU A 9 -10.33 -16.84 -6.90
CA GLU A 9 -10.00 -18.26 -6.71
C GLU A 9 -8.55 -18.56 -7.10
N VAL A 10 -8.11 -18.02 -8.25
CA VAL A 10 -6.70 -18.12 -8.69
C VAL A 10 -5.75 -17.42 -7.70
N VAL A 11 -6.10 -16.22 -7.22
CA VAL A 11 -5.26 -15.50 -6.24
C VAL A 11 -5.15 -16.30 -4.94
N LEU A 12 -6.24 -16.88 -4.45
CA LEU A 12 -6.24 -17.73 -3.26
C LEU A 12 -5.33 -18.95 -3.43
N GLU A 13 -5.42 -19.63 -4.58
CA GLU A 13 -4.56 -20.77 -4.89
C GLU A 13 -3.07 -20.36 -4.93
N LEU A 14 -2.74 -19.29 -5.67
CA LEU A 14 -1.36 -18.82 -5.81
C LEU A 14 -0.76 -18.30 -4.50
N THR A 15 -1.57 -17.70 -3.64
CA THR A 15 -1.10 -17.16 -2.35
C THR A 15 -1.16 -18.17 -1.21
N LYS A 16 -1.79 -19.33 -1.41
CA LYS A 16 -1.93 -20.36 -0.37
C LYS A 16 -0.61 -20.77 0.29
N PRO A 17 0.49 -21.05 -0.44
CA PRO A 17 1.76 -21.40 0.20
C PRO A 17 2.29 -20.31 1.13
N LEU A 18 2.04 -19.04 0.80
CA LEU A 18 2.41 -17.91 1.67
C LEU A 18 1.49 -17.81 2.87
N SER A 19 0.17 -17.90 2.67
CA SER A 19 -0.82 -17.78 3.75
C SER A 19 -0.79 -18.93 4.74
N ASP A 20 -0.32 -20.11 4.33
CA ASP A 20 -0.06 -21.24 5.21
C ASP A 20 1.19 -21.00 6.10
N ALA A 21 2.16 -20.21 5.63
CA ALA A 21 3.42 -19.95 6.33
C ALA A 21 3.41 -18.64 7.14
N MET A 22 2.69 -17.61 6.68
CA MET A 22 2.68 -16.28 7.28
C MET A 22 1.37 -15.53 7.00
N PRO A 23 1.03 -14.47 7.76
CA PRO A 23 -0.10 -13.60 7.42
C PRO A 23 0.11 -12.93 6.07
N VAL A 24 -0.93 -12.96 5.22
CA VAL A 24 -0.97 -12.26 3.93
C VAL A 24 -2.07 -11.21 3.98
N HIS A 25 -1.76 -9.99 3.56
CA HIS A 25 -2.66 -8.86 3.54
C HIS A 25 -2.75 -8.26 2.15
N PHE A 26 -3.89 -7.66 1.80
CA PHE A 26 -4.15 -7.14 0.47
C PHE A 26 -4.62 -5.70 0.49
N CYS A 27 -4.18 -4.91 -0.50
CA CYS A 27 -4.80 -3.64 -0.87
C CYS A 27 -5.52 -3.82 -2.20
N LEU A 28 -6.70 -3.22 -2.33
CA LEU A 28 -7.46 -3.27 -3.58
C LEU A 28 -6.91 -2.26 -4.60
N GLY A 29 -6.82 -2.70 -5.86
CA GLY A 29 -6.44 -1.90 -7.01
C GLY A 29 -7.61 -1.61 -7.96
N ASN A 30 -7.34 -0.90 -9.04
CA ASN A 30 -8.34 -0.46 -10.02
C ASN A 30 -9.02 -1.59 -10.82
N HIS A 31 -8.49 -2.80 -10.74
CA HIS A 31 -9.08 -4.01 -11.35
C HIS A 31 -9.88 -4.86 -10.37
N ASP A 32 -9.93 -4.49 -9.10
CA ASP A 32 -10.63 -5.25 -8.07
C ASP A 32 -12.12 -4.91 -7.99
N ASN A 33 -12.88 -5.86 -7.44
CA ASN A 33 -14.27 -5.69 -7.05
C ASN A 33 -14.41 -5.98 -5.55
N ARG A 34 -14.86 -4.99 -4.76
CA ARG A 34 -14.93 -5.11 -3.29
C ARG A 34 -15.79 -6.26 -2.81
N ASP A 35 -16.96 -6.46 -3.44
CA ASP A 35 -17.91 -7.49 -2.98
C ASP A 35 -17.37 -8.89 -3.26
N ASN A 36 -16.82 -9.10 -4.46
CA ASN A 36 -16.19 -10.37 -4.81
C ASN A 36 -14.95 -10.64 -3.96
N PHE A 37 -14.13 -9.59 -3.69
CA PHE A 37 -12.99 -9.70 -2.78
C PHE A 37 -13.42 -10.12 -1.38
N ARG A 38 -14.40 -9.44 -0.79
CA ARG A 38 -14.93 -9.76 0.55
C ARG A 38 -15.53 -11.15 0.60
N ALA A 39 -16.20 -11.59 -0.47
CA ALA A 39 -16.75 -12.94 -0.56
C ALA A 39 -15.66 -14.02 -0.59
N ALA A 40 -14.55 -13.77 -1.30
CA ALA A 40 -13.43 -14.71 -1.41
C ALA A 40 -12.55 -14.73 -0.15
N PHE A 41 -12.27 -13.56 0.42
CA PHE A 41 -11.30 -13.38 1.52
C PHE A 41 -11.97 -13.13 2.89
N LYS A 42 -12.90 -13.99 3.29
CA LYS A 42 -13.68 -13.84 4.56
C LYS A 42 -12.84 -13.88 5.83
N ASN A 43 -11.67 -14.52 5.81
CA ASN A 43 -10.83 -14.80 6.97
C ASN A 43 -9.45 -14.15 6.89
N LEU A 44 -9.36 -12.96 6.32
CA LEU A 44 -8.09 -12.21 6.26
C LEU A 44 -7.55 -11.94 7.66
N LYS A 45 -6.22 -12.03 7.79
CA LYS A 45 -5.52 -11.58 8.99
C LYS A 45 -5.49 -10.04 9.04
N GLY A 46 -5.29 -9.50 10.23
CA GLY A 46 -5.33 -8.06 10.48
C GLY A 46 -6.68 -7.59 11.02
N GLU A 47 -6.73 -6.36 11.48
CA GLU A 47 -7.93 -5.78 12.06
C GLU A 47 -8.69 -4.99 10.99
N ALA A 48 -9.81 -5.55 10.51
CA ALA A 48 -10.70 -4.87 9.58
C ALA A 48 -11.35 -3.65 10.25
N GLN A 49 -11.34 -2.51 9.57
CA GLN A 49 -11.88 -1.26 10.08
C GLN A 49 -13.26 -0.96 9.49
N PRO A 50 -14.21 -0.45 10.29
CA PRO A 50 -15.58 -0.17 9.84
C PRO A 50 -15.67 1.13 9.04
N VAL A 51 -15.01 1.20 7.89
CA VAL A 51 -15.09 2.35 6.98
C VAL A 51 -16.12 2.04 5.90
N GLN A 52 -17.15 2.88 5.82
CA GLN A 52 -18.26 2.68 4.88
C GLN A 52 -17.76 2.54 3.44
N ASP A 53 -18.20 1.49 2.76
CA ASP A 53 -17.91 1.19 1.34
C ASP A 53 -16.41 1.07 1.00
N LYS A 54 -15.54 0.89 2.01
CA LYS A 54 -14.09 0.73 1.83
C LYS A 54 -13.60 -0.57 2.47
N GLN A 55 -12.51 -1.10 1.93
CA GLN A 55 -11.79 -2.26 2.48
C GLN A 55 -10.52 -1.77 3.16
N VAL A 56 -10.61 -1.48 4.46
CA VAL A 56 -9.50 -0.97 5.25
C VAL A 56 -9.08 -2.02 6.27
N THR A 57 -7.77 -2.24 6.39
CA THR A 57 -7.21 -3.17 7.37
C THR A 57 -6.04 -2.51 8.10
N VAL A 58 -5.95 -2.70 9.39
CA VAL A 58 -4.79 -2.31 10.20
C VAL A 58 -4.02 -3.56 10.60
N VAL A 59 -2.71 -3.49 10.44
CA VAL A 59 -1.77 -4.53 10.87
C VAL A 59 -0.85 -3.95 11.92
N GLU A 60 -0.92 -4.50 13.11
CA GLU A 60 -0.05 -4.12 14.22
C GLU A 60 1.30 -4.83 14.09
N HIS A 61 2.35 -4.05 13.92
CA HIS A 61 3.73 -4.53 14.00
C HIS A 61 4.43 -3.88 15.20
N ARG A 62 5.38 -4.56 15.80
CA ARG A 62 6.06 -4.09 17.04
C ARG A 62 6.65 -2.67 16.95
N HIS A 63 7.04 -2.21 15.77
CA HIS A 63 7.70 -0.91 15.55
C HIS A 63 6.83 0.10 14.82
N VAL A 64 5.87 -0.35 14.03
CA VAL A 64 5.02 0.50 13.20
C VAL A 64 3.59 -0.02 13.18
N ARG A 65 2.66 0.84 12.84
CA ARG A 65 1.29 0.47 12.51
C ARG A 65 1.12 0.59 11.01
N ILE A 66 0.71 -0.49 10.33
CA ILE A 66 0.54 -0.51 8.88
C ILE A 66 -0.94 -0.40 8.57
N LEU A 67 -1.33 0.66 7.87
CA LEU A 67 -2.70 0.92 7.46
C LEU A 67 -2.84 0.61 5.97
N LEU A 68 -3.57 -0.45 5.66
CA LEU A 68 -3.92 -0.85 4.29
C LEU A 68 -5.20 -0.13 3.91
N LEU A 69 -5.08 0.90 3.07
CA LEU A 69 -6.18 1.75 2.65
C LEU A 69 -6.74 1.30 1.30
N ASP A 70 -8.01 1.57 1.10
CA ASP A 70 -8.71 1.26 -0.14
C ASP A 70 -8.77 2.49 -1.04
N SER A 71 -7.94 2.53 -2.07
CA SER A 71 -7.92 3.58 -3.08
C SER A 71 -8.72 3.22 -4.34
N LEU A 72 -9.38 2.07 -4.39
CA LEU A 72 -10.29 1.73 -5.49
C LEU A 72 -11.41 2.77 -5.56
N PHE A 73 -11.61 3.39 -6.73
CA PHE A 73 -12.73 4.30 -6.96
C PHE A 73 -13.93 3.49 -7.46
N TYR A 74 -13.92 3.10 -8.71
CA TYR A 74 -14.84 2.13 -9.30
C TYR A 74 -14.06 1.06 -10.06
N VAL A 75 -14.66 -0.12 -10.20
CA VAL A 75 -14.07 -1.20 -11.01
C VAL A 75 -13.74 -0.68 -12.40
N ARG A 76 -12.53 -0.95 -12.90
CA ARG A 76 -12.00 -0.53 -14.20
C ARG A 76 -11.76 0.98 -14.38
N GLN A 77 -12.01 1.80 -13.38
CA GLN A 77 -11.54 3.20 -13.40
C GLN A 77 -10.05 3.21 -13.02
N ARG A 78 -9.25 3.87 -13.86
CA ARG A 78 -7.79 3.91 -13.65
C ARG A 78 -7.38 4.81 -12.50
N GLY A 79 -8.10 5.91 -12.29
CA GLY A 79 -7.87 6.82 -11.18
C GLY A 79 -8.36 6.25 -9.85
N GLY A 80 -7.65 6.55 -8.78
CA GLY A 80 -7.96 6.14 -7.43
C GLY A 80 -8.63 7.24 -6.60
N LEU A 81 -9.33 6.83 -5.54
CA LEU A 81 -9.94 7.78 -4.60
C LEU A 81 -10.00 7.17 -3.20
N LEU A 82 -9.36 7.81 -2.22
CA LEU A 82 -9.61 7.45 -0.81
C LEU A 82 -11.03 7.86 -0.40
N GLY A 83 -11.46 9.03 -0.83
CA GLY A 83 -12.77 9.58 -0.53
C GLY A 83 -12.85 10.21 0.86
N LYS A 84 -13.87 11.07 1.05
CA LYS A 84 -14.04 11.84 2.29
C LYS A 84 -14.15 10.95 3.53
N VAL A 85 -15.01 9.95 3.48
CA VAL A 85 -15.30 9.06 4.63
C VAL A 85 -14.03 8.35 5.11
N GLN A 86 -13.22 7.81 4.19
CA GLN A 86 -11.98 7.14 4.56
C GLN A 86 -10.92 8.13 5.07
N ARG A 87 -10.82 9.34 4.50
CA ARG A 87 -9.90 10.36 5.02
C ARG A 87 -10.31 10.85 6.41
N GLU A 88 -11.60 11.05 6.69
CA GLU A 88 -12.10 11.41 8.04
C GLU A 88 -11.81 10.30 9.04
N TRP A 89 -12.05 9.04 8.68
CA TRP A 89 -11.67 7.90 9.50
C TRP A 89 -10.15 7.88 9.75
N LEU A 90 -9.32 8.05 8.69
CA LEU A 90 -7.86 8.04 8.80
C LEU A 90 -7.38 9.15 9.75
N ASN A 91 -7.92 10.36 9.64
CA ASN A 91 -7.60 11.48 10.52
C ASN A 91 -7.90 11.14 11.99
N ALA A 92 -9.09 10.63 12.27
CA ALA A 92 -9.49 10.25 13.62
C ALA A 92 -8.66 9.08 14.16
N TYR A 93 -8.39 8.08 13.31
CA TYR A 93 -7.57 6.94 13.68
C TYR A 93 -6.14 7.35 14.05
N LEU A 94 -5.47 8.15 13.21
CA LEU A 94 -4.11 8.62 13.46
C LEU A 94 -4.01 9.51 14.70
N ALA A 95 -5.01 10.35 14.97
CA ALA A 95 -5.09 11.17 16.18
C ALA A 95 -5.20 10.30 17.44
N GLY A 96 -6.00 9.24 17.41
CA GLY A 96 -6.18 8.33 18.55
C GLY A 96 -5.03 7.34 18.76
N HIS A 97 -4.12 7.18 17.80
CA HIS A 97 -3.08 6.15 17.79
C HIS A 97 -1.68 6.70 17.48
N ALA A 98 -1.30 7.76 18.19
CA ALA A 98 -0.01 8.44 18.01
C ALA A 98 1.16 7.83 18.83
N ASP A 99 1.01 6.63 19.38
CA ASP A 99 1.99 5.94 20.22
C ASP A 99 3.20 5.41 19.46
N ARG A 100 3.05 5.14 18.17
CA ARG A 100 4.13 4.62 17.29
C ARG A 100 4.01 5.17 15.88
N PRO A 101 5.09 5.05 15.04
CA PRO A 101 5.03 5.42 13.64
C PRO A 101 3.96 4.66 12.87
N ALA A 102 3.34 5.33 11.89
CA ALA A 102 2.39 4.74 10.96
C ALA A 102 2.97 4.69 9.54
N VAL A 103 2.60 3.65 8.81
CA VAL A 103 2.91 3.44 7.40
C VAL A 103 1.61 3.20 6.66
N LEU A 104 1.37 3.94 5.60
CA LEU A 104 0.18 3.76 4.76
C LEU A 104 0.53 2.92 3.54
N MET A 105 -0.37 2.03 3.14
CA MET A 105 -0.25 1.24 1.92
C MET A 105 -1.55 1.29 1.15
N PHE A 106 -1.50 1.57 -0.15
CA PHE A 106 -2.63 1.52 -1.07
C PHE A 106 -2.14 1.38 -2.52
N HIS A 107 -3.05 1.16 -3.45
CA HIS A 107 -2.67 0.80 -4.82
C HIS A 107 -2.22 1.97 -5.68
N HIS A 108 -2.98 3.09 -5.71
CA HIS A 108 -2.78 4.12 -6.73
C HIS A 108 -1.57 5.01 -6.48
N THR A 109 -0.92 5.43 -7.57
CA THR A 109 0.23 6.35 -7.57
C THR A 109 -0.15 7.71 -6.98
N LEU A 110 0.79 8.34 -6.32
CA LEU A 110 0.67 9.70 -5.79
C LEU A 110 1.23 10.72 -6.80
N GLY A 111 0.40 11.20 -7.67
CA GLY A 111 0.70 12.17 -8.72
C GLY A 111 -0.49 13.12 -8.94
N ASP A 112 -0.48 13.79 -10.08
CA ASP A 112 -1.50 14.75 -10.52
C ASP A 112 -2.22 14.33 -11.81
N GLY A 113 -1.93 13.11 -12.29
CA GLY A 113 -2.57 12.55 -13.47
C GLY A 113 -3.93 11.93 -13.21
N ASP A 114 -4.77 11.86 -14.23
CA ASP A 114 -6.13 11.27 -14.17
C ASP A 114 -6.14 9.79 -13.75
N ASN A 115 -5.00 9.11 -13.85
CA ASN A 115 -4.83 7.71 -13.46
C ASN A 115 -4.25 7.53 -12.06
N ASP A 116 -3.88 8.62 -11.40
CA ASP A 116 -3.30 8.61 -10.06
C ASP A 116 -4.38 8.67 -8.95
N LEU A 117 -3.97 8.83 -7.72
CA LEU A 117 -4.87 9.07 -6.60
C LEU A 117 -5.43 10.50 -6.71
N LEU A 118 -6.71 10.65 -7.06
CA LEU A 118 -7.35 11.92 -7.35
C LEU A 118 -7.40 12.88 -6.15
N ASP A 119 -7.35 12.37 -4.94
CA ASP A 119 -7.34 13.16 -3.70
C ASP A 119 -5.96 13.17 -2.99
N THR A 120 -4.87 13.13 -3.79
CA THR A 120 -3.49 13.16 -3.31
C THR A 120 -3.21 14.40 -2.45
N GLU A 121 -3.60 15.60 -2.89
CA GLU A 121 -3.38 16.84 -2.13
C GLU A 121 -4.10 16.81 -0.79
N LEU A 122 -5.37 16.41 -0.78
CA LEU A 122 -6.16 16.29 0.45
C LEU A 122 -5.60 15.22 1.42
N LEU A 123 -4.95 14.18 0.89
CA LEU A 123 -4.22 13.23 1.72
C LEU A 123 -3.01 13.90 2.38
N PHE A 124 -2.18 14.62 1.61
CA PHE A 124 -0.98 15.26 2.17
C PHE A 124 -1.31 16.41 3.12
N ASP A 125 -2.39 17.16 2.88
CA ASP A 125 -2.91 18.16 3.83
C ASP A 125 -3.29 17.50 5.18
N LEU A 126 -3.92 16.33 5.13
CA LEU A 126 -4.23 15.54 6.32
C LEU A 126 -2.93 15.06 7.00
N LEU A 127 -1.98 14.51 6.25
CA LEU A 127 -0.75 13.97 6.80
C LEU A 127 0.14 15.03 7.46
N ALA A 128 0.06 16.28 7.04
CA ALA A 128 0.77 17.41 7.67
C ALA A 128 0.43 17.56 9.17
N ALA A 129 -0.78 17.19 9.59
CA ALA A 129 -1.19 17.16 10.98
C ALA A 129 -0.75 15.89 11.74
N HIS A 130 -0.19 14.90 11.04
CA HIS A 130 0.16 13.60 11.61
C HIS A 130 1.64 13.23 11.35
N PRO A 131 2.61 13.87 12.01
CA PRO A 131 4.05 13.68 11.76
C PRO A 131 4.56 12.28 12.10
N ARG A 132 3.72 11.44 12.69
CA ARG A 132 4.00 10.01 12.91
C ARG A 132 3.76 9.14 11.69
N VAL A 133 3.11 9.62 10.64
CA VAL A 133 3.09 8.93 9.36
C VAL A 133 4.45 9.12 8.70
N LYS A 134 5.18 8.04 8.52
CA LYS A 134 6.59 8.06 8.08
C LYS A 134 6.77 7.61 6.63
N ALA A 135 5.87 6.78 6.13
CA ALA A 135 5.96 6.29 4.76
C ALA A 135 4.58 6.02 4.15
N VAL A 136 4.53 6.16 2.83
CA VAL A 136 3.42 5.70 1.99
C VAL A 136 3.99 4.78 0.93
N PHE A 137 3.45 3.57 0.83
CA PHE A 137 3.75 2.62 -0.24
C PHE A 137 2.59 2.56 -1.23
N HIS A 138 2.90 2.56 -2.50
CA HIS A 138 1.91 2.47 -3.57
C HIS A 138 2.40 1.60 -4.73
N GLY A 139 1.47 1.09 -5.52
CA GLY A 139 1.71 0.33 -6.75
C GLY A 139 1.32 1.11 -8.00
N HIS A 140 0.50 0.50 -8.84
CA HIS A 140 -0.16 1.02 -10.05
C HIS A 140 0.75 1.42 -11.21
N ALA A 141 1.80 2.20 -10.95
CA ALA A 141 2.77 2.63 -11.97
C ALA A 141 3.69 1.50 -12.46
N HIS A 142 3.73 0.35 -11.75
CA HIS A 142 4.68 -0.75 -12.01
C HIS A 142 6.15 -0.27 -11.99
N ALA A 143 6.47 0.66 -11.09
CA ALA A 143 7.77 1.30 -11.03
C ALA A 143 8.34 1.28 -9.62
N TRP A 144 9.61 0.87 -9.51
CA TRP A 144 10.38 1.00 -8.29
C TRP A 144 10.88 2.43 -8.17
N THR A 145 10.32 3.19 -7.21
CA THR A 145 10.69 4.59 -6.98
C THR A 145 10.78 4.88 -5.48
N ARG A 146 11.68 5.80 -5.13
CA ARG A 146 11.87 6.30 -3.78
C ARG A 146 11.97 7.81 -3.85
N ARG A 147 11.08 8.50 -3.18
CA ARG A 147 11.04 9.96 -3.09
C ARG A 147 10.52 10.38 -1.73
N GLU A 148 10.63 11.64 -1.43
CA GLU A 148 10.07 12.23 -0.21
C GLU A 148 9.11 13.35 -0.59
N ARG A 149 8.03 13.48 0.18
CA ARG A 149 7.10 14.59 0.09
C ARG A 149 6.66 14.98 1.49
N GLN A 150 6.89 16.25 1.87
CA GLN A 150 6.50 16.80 3.18
C GLN A 150 7.00 15.96 4.38
N GLY A 151 8.23 15.44 4.31
CA GLY A 151 8.81 14.60 5.36
C GLY A 151 8.30 13.15 5.40
N VAL A 152 7.45 12.75 4.44
CA VAL A 152 6.95 11.38 4.28
C VAL A 152 7.69 10.68 3.15
N SER A 153 8.27 9.50 3.43
CA SER A 153 8.86 8.66 2.39
C SER A 153 7.77 8.10 1.48
N VAL A 154 7.83 8.36 0.18
CA VAL A 154 6.89 7.86 -0.83
C VAL A 154 7.58 6.80 -1.67
N ILE A 155 7.11 5.56 -1.56
CA ILE A 155 7.73 4.37 -2.12
C ILE A 155 6.80 3.75 -3.16
N GLY A 156 7.20 3.83 -4.44
CA GLY A 156 6.55 3.10 -5.52
C GLY A 156 7.07 1.68 -5.59
N LEU A 157 6.16 0.70 -5.55
CA LEU A 157 6.51 -0.71 -5.59
C LEU A 157 6.58 -1.24 -7.03
N PRO A 158 7.53 -2.14 -7.32
CA PRO A 158 7.60 -2.80 -8.62
C PRO A 158 6.38 -3.71 -8.82
N THR A 159 6.16 -4.14 -10.05
CA THR A 159 5.18 -5.17 -10.36
C THR A 159 5.74 -6.56 -10.13
N THR A 160 4.88 -7.52 -9.79
CA THR A 160 5.22 -8.95 -9.79
C THR A 160 4.68 -9.68 -11.03
N ALA A 161 4.00 -8.97 -11.93
CA ALA A 161 3.33 -9.55 -13.09
C ALA A 161 4.01 -9.12 -14.41
N HIS A 162 3.43 -8.18 -15.11
CA HIS A 162 3.92 -7.74 -16.42
C HIS A 162 4.61 -6.38 -16.34
N ILE A 163 5.61 -6.21 -17.20
CA ILE A 163 6.37 -4.97 -17.30
C ILE A 163 5.71 -4.01 -18.31
N ARG A 164 5.66 -2.73 -17.97
CA ARG A 164 5.23 -1.65 -18.89
C ARG A 164 6.44 -0.91 -19.46
N ASP A 165 7.45 -0.68 -18.63
CA ASP A 165 8.71 -0.04 -19.01
C ASP A 165 9.85 -1.02 -18.75
N PRO A 166 10.62 -1.46 -19.77
CA PRO A 166 11.71 -2.41 -19.64
C PRO A 166 12.85 -1.92 -18.73
N LYS A 167 12.88 -0.62 -18.39
CA LYS A 167 13.82 -0.07 -17.43
C LYS A 167 13.42 -0.33 -15.97
N GLN A 168 12.22 -0.84 -15.72
CA GLN A 168 11.73 -1.14 -14.40
C GLN A 168 11.95 -2.61 -14.03
N PRO A 169 12.12 -2.93 -12.74
CA PRO A 169 12.22 -4.32 -12.27
C PRO A 169 10.84 -5.00 -12.23
N ILE A 170 10.87 -6.33 -12.33
CA ILE A 170 9.78 -7.21 -11.90
C ILE A 170 10.25 -7.90 -10.63
N GLY A 171 9.50 -7.75 -9.54
CA GLY A 171 9.93 -8.27 -8.24
C GLY A 171 9.07 -7.77 -7.10
N TRP A 172 9.63 -7.80 -5.90
CA TRP A 172 9.01 -7.30 -4.68
C TRP A 172 10.04 -6.54 -3.82
N VAL A 173 9.57 -5.91 -2.76
CA VAL A 173 10.42 -5.21 -1.80
C VAL A 173 10.29 -5.90 -0.43
N GLU A 174 11.43 -6.31 0.10
CA GLU A 174 11.55 -6.70 1.50
C GLU A 174 11.71 -5.45 2.35
N ALA A 175 10.82 -5.25 3.32
CA ALA A 175 10.85 -4.10 4.22
C ALA A 175 11.11 -4.57 5.66
N VAL A 176 12.19 -4.09 6.27
CA VAL A 176 12.51 -4.33 7.68
C VAL A 176 12.25 -3.04 8.46
N PHE A 177 11.18 -3.03 9.24
CA PHE A 177 10.84 -1.89 10.08
C PHE A 177 11.59 -1.92 11.41
N ARG A 178 12.18 -0.78 11.77
CA ARG A 178 12.85 -0.52 13.05
C ARG A 178 12.11 0.58 13.82
N LYS A 179 12.50 0.81 15.05
CA LYS A 179 11.94 1.87 15.89
C LYS A 179 12.14 3.26 15.28
N ASP A 180 13.25 3.46 14.60
CA ASP A 180 13.75 4.74 14.07
C ASP A 180 13.86 4.80 12.56
N GLY A 181 13.33 3.81 11.84
CA GLY A 181 13.46 3.77 10.39
C GLY A 181 12.98 2.48 9.75
N MET A 182 13.34 2.33 8.47
CA MET A 182 13.11 1.12 7.71
C MET A 182 14.26 0.86 6.74
N ASP A 183 14.52 -0.40 6.46
CA ASP A 183 15.40 -0.85 5.38
C ASP A 183 14.56 -1.50 4.30
N LEU A 184 14.76 -1.08 3.06
CA LEU A 184 14.05 -1.58 1.88
C LEU A 184 15.03 -2.29 0.96
N THR A 185 14.85 -3.58 0.73
CA THR A 185 15.68 -4.35 -0.19
C THR A 185 14.85 -4.78 -1.39
N LEU A 186 15.26 -4.34 -2.59
CA LEU A 186 14.63 -4.80 -3.83
C LEU A 186 15.01 -6.26 -4.10
N ARG A 187 14.02 -7.07 -4.43
CA ARG A 187 14.15 -8.47 -4.86
C ARG A 187 13.58 -8.60 -6.28
N ALA A 188 14.43 -8.36 -7.28
CA ALA A 188 14.04 -8.40 -8.67
C ALA A 188 14.39 -9.76 -9.31
N PHE A 189 13.40 -10.45 -9.84
CA PHE A 189 13.60 -11.72 -10.55
C PHE A 189 13.57 -11.58 -12.08
N ALA A 190 13.05 -10.45 -12.61
CA ALA A 190 13.03 -10.15 -14.04
C ALA A 190 13.02 -8.63 -14.31
N GLY A 191 13.00 -8.22 -15.58
CA GLY A 191 13.10 -6.82 -15.98
C GLY A 191 14.50 -6.25 -15.69
N ASN A 192 14.59 -4.97 -15.35
CA ASN A 192 15.86 -4.38 -14.95
C ASN A 192 16.26 -4.85 -13.54
N ARG A 193 17.39 -5.52 -13.42
CA ARG A 193 17.89 -6.11 -12.17
C ARG A 193 19.10 -5.39 -11.58
N GLU A 194 19.43 -4.20 -12.06
CA GLU A 194 20.62 -3.47 -11.58
C GLU A 194 20.60 -3.13 -10.09
N GLU A 195 19.41 -3.01 -9.51
CA GLU A 195 19.23 -2.75 -8.08
C GLU A 195 18.80 -4.00 -7.28
N ASP A 196 18.81 -5.19 -7.88
CA ASP A 196 18.49 -6.43 -7.18
C ASP A 196 19.44 -6.67 -6.00
N GLY A 197 18.89 -6.95 -4.83
CA GLY A 197 19.63 -7.14 -3.59
C GLY A 197 20.15 -5.86 -2.93
N LYS A 198 20.02 -4.68 -3.54
CA LYS A 198 20.41 -3.42 -2.91
C LYS A 198 19.42 -3.05 -1.81
N THR A 199 19.98 -2.64 -0.66
CA THR A 199 19.22 -2.18 0.50
C THR A 199 19.33 -0.66 0.63
N TYR A 200 18.20 -0.02 0.87
CA TYR A 200 18.04 1.41 1.06
C TYR A 200 17.49 1.69 2.46
N SER A 201 18.30 2.37 3.28
CA SER A 201 17.92 2.72 4.65
C SER A 201 17.24 4.10 4.69
N HIS A 202 16.11 4.17 5.36
CA HIS A 202 15.39 5.38 5.67
C HIS A 202 15.36 5.57 7.19
N THR A 203 15.96 6.64 7.68
CA THR A 203 15.87 7.04 9.09
C THR A 203 14.75 8.06 9.24
N TRP A 204 13.88 7.84 10.19
CA TRP A 204 12.77 8.77 10.44
C TRP A 204 13.24 9.92 11.33
N ALA A 205 12.89 11.14 10.93
CA ALA A 205 13.09 12.29 11.80
C ALA A 205 12.41 12.08 13.15
N PRO A 206 13.02 12.49 14.26
CA PRO A 206 12.36 12.48 15.56
C PRO A 206 11.00 13.18 15.45
N SER A 207 9.97 12.56 16.01
CA SER A 207 8.68 13.23 16.14
C SER A 207 8.84 14.28 17.24
N ALA A 208 8.64 15.54 16.91
CA ALA A 208 8.63 16.63 17.86
C ALA A 208 7.53 16.41 18.91
#